data_672930bc16ef0649f02601e23d9c490e
#
_entry.id   672930bc16ef0649f02601e23d9c490e
#
_cell.length_a   1.000
_cell.length_b   1.000
_cell.length_c   1.000
_cell.angle_alpha   90.00
_cell.angle_beta   90.00
_cell.angle_gamma   90.00
#
_symmetry.space_group_name_H-M   'P 1'
#
loop_
_entity.id
_entity.type
_entity.pdbx_description
1 polymer ?
#
loop_
_entity_poly.entity_id
_entity_poly.type
_entity_poly.pdbx_seq_one_letter_code
_entity_poly.pdbx_strand_id
1 'polypeptide(L)'
;MVFKVAEHGILGQHTQYPSQYDSRLLFPIARAEARERLGIFSPLPFIGQDIWNAYELSWLDKAGRPRAGLAEIVIPATSESIIESKSFKLYLNSLNQTRIGDSERLRQMMVSDISQACGGKVTVAITPATASHGFPIEYLNGEVIDEMEVDINYYGPPE
;
A
#
# COMPACT_ATOMS: atom_id res chain seq x y z
N MET A 1 -17.07 16.61 14.07
CA MET A 1 -15.70 17.10 13.78
C MET A 1 -15.26 16.42 12.48
N VAL A 2 -15.25 17.12 11.34
CA VAL A 2 -14.91 16.53 10.04
C VAL A 2 -13.40 16.30 10.03
N PHE A 3 -12.97 15.07 9.84
CA PHE A 3 -11.55 14.72 9.70
C PHE A 3 -10.99 15.39 8.44
N LYS A 4 -10.26 16.49 8.59
CA LYS A 4 -9.41 17.04 7.54
C LYS A 4 -8.13 16.20 7.45
N VAL A 5 -8.24 15.00 6.90
CA VAL A 5 -7.09 14.18 6.56
C VAL A 5 -6.77 14.45 5.10
N ALA A 6 -5.56 14.95 4.85
CA ALA A 6 -4.96 15.18 3.53
C ALA A 6 -5.64 16.23 2.63
N GLU A 7 -5.67 17.49 3.03
CA GLU A 7 -6.00 18.60 2.12
C GLU A 7 -5.03 18.73 0.92
N HIS A 8 -3.97 17.92 0.86
CA HIS A 8 -2.91 18.02 -0.17
C HIS A 8 -2.68 16.72 -0.95
N GLY A 9 -3.48 15.69 -0.71
CA GLY A 9 -3.39 14.42 -1.44
C GLY A 9 -4.10 14.47 -2.79
N ILE A 10 -3.82 13.48 -3.64
CA ILE A 10 -4.42 13.30 -4.97
C ILE A 10 -5.90 12.90 -4.88
N LEU A 11 -6.37 12.54 -3.68
CA LEU A 11 -7.75 12.12 -3.45
C LEU A 11 -8.74 13.24 -3.78
N GLY A 12 -9.72 12.94 -4.65
CA GLY A 12 -10.75 13.92 -5.08
C GLY A 12 -10.38 14.79 -6.28
N GLN A 13 -9.15 14.74 -6.79
CA GLN A 13 -8.72 15.48 -7.98
C GLN A 13 -8.90 14.66 -9.26
N HIS A 14 -9.08 15.34 -10.40
CA HIS A 14 -9.05 14.73 -11.73
C HIS A 14 -7.67 14.11 -11.96
N THR A 15 -7.62 12.79 -12.16
CA THR A 15 -6.38 12.05 -12.25
C THR A 15 -6.07 11.70 -13.70
N GLN A 16 -4.92 12.13 -14.21
CA GLN A 16 -4.36 11.57 -15.43
C GLN A 16 -3.62 10.29 -15.06
N TYR A 17 -3.94 9.18 -15.74
CA TYR A 17 -3.23 7.93 -15.55
C TYR A 17 -1.85 8.01 -16.19
N PRO A 18 -0.78 7.68 -15.45
CA PRO A 18 0.57 7.74 -15.99
C PRO A 18 0.76 6.68 -17.07
N SER A 19 1.37 7.07 -18.17
CA SER A 19 1.75 6.15 -19.26
C SER A 19 3.21 5.67 -19.16
N GLN A 20 3.98 6.21 -18.22
CA GLN A 20 5.38 5.88 -17.99
C GLN A 20 5.66 5.79 -16.49
N TYR A 21 6.65 4.98 -16.16
CA TYR A 21 7.13 4.87 -14.78
C TYR A 21 7.53 6.22 -14.19
N ASP A 22 7.03 6.49 -12.99
CA ASP A 22 7.38 7.66 -12.21
C ASP A 22 7.25 7.36 -10.69
N SER A 23 8.38 7.27 -10.00
CA SER A 23 8.42 7.05 -8.55
C SER A 23 7.89 8.24 -7.74
N ARG A 24 7.85 9.45 -8.33
CA ARG A 24 7.33 10.66 -7.69
C ARG A 24 5.82 10.64 -7.50
N LEU A 25 5.14 9.66 -8.09
CA LEU A 25 3.71 9.43 -7.85
C LEU A 25 3.42 8.97 -6.42
N LEU A 26 4.40 8.35 -5.74
CA LEU A 26 4.24 7.92 -4.34
C LEU A 26 4.12 9.14 -3.42
N PHE A 27 2.93 9.34 -2.86
CA PHE A 27 2.66 10.46 -1.95
C PHE A 27 2.74 9.98 -0.48
N PRO A 28 3.78 10.41 0.27
CA PRO A 28 3.92 10.03 1.67
C PRO A 28 2.99 10.87 2.56
N ILE A 29 2.34 10.23 3.52
CA ILE A 29 1.57 10.85 4.59
C ILE A 29 2.29 10.60 5.90
N ALA A 30 2.72 11.67 6.57
CA ALA A 30 3.43 11.56 7.84
C ALA A 30 2.56 10.88 8.92
N ARG A 31 3.10 9.84 9.56
CA ARG A 31 2.40 9.11 10.62
C ARG A 31 2.28 9.92 11.92
N ALA A 32 3.23 10.82 12.16
CA ALA A 32 3.33 11.58 13.40
C ALA A 32 2.02 12.33 13.72
N GLU A 33 1.48 13.06 12.76
CA GLU A 33 0.28 13.88 12.98
C GLU A 33 -0.94 13.06 13.44
N ALA A 34 -1.19 11.91 12.79
CA ALA A 34 -2.31 11.04 13.18
C ALA A 34 -2.07 10.38 14.54
N ARG A 35 -0.83 10.01 14.85
CA ARG A 35 -0.43 9.39 16.11
C ARG A 35 -0.53 10.35 17.28
N GLU A 36 -0.05 11.58 17.11
CA GLU A 36 -0.13 12.63 18.14
C GLU A 36 -1.57 12.90 18.56
N ARG A 37 -2.51 12.90 17.60
CA ARG A 37 -3.95 13.05 17.89
C ARG A 37 -4.51 11.91 18.75
N LEU A 38 -3.89 10.73 18.68
CA LEU A 38 -4.23 9.55 19.49
C LEU A 38 -3.38 9.44 20.76
N GLY A 39 -2.53 10.42 21.06
CA GLY A 39 -1.62 10.38 22.20
C GLY A 39 -0.49 9.36 22.06
N ILE A 40 -0.18 8.93 20.83
CA ILE A 40 0.88 7.94 20.55
C ILE A 40 2.17 8.68 20.17
N PHE A 41 3.15 8.59 21.03
CA PHE A 41 4.46 9.24 20.86
C PHE A 41 5.59 8.20 20.79
N SER A 42 6.81 8.65 20.45
CA SER A 42 8.01 7.80 20.48
C SER A 42 8.50 7.61 21.94
N PRO A 43 8.95 6.39 22.31
CA PRO A 43 8.91 5.14 21.53
C PRO A 43 7.49 4.63 21.34
N LEU A 44 7.23 3.98 20.19
CA LEU A 44 5.91 3.43 19.92
C LEU A 44 5.55 2.35 20.97
N PRO A 45 4.30 2.36 21.52
CA PRO A 45 3.86 1.37 22.50
C PRO A 45 3.51 0.01 21.88
N PHE A 46 3.73 -0.15 20.56
CA PHE A 46 3.45 -1.36 19.79
C PHE A 46 4.52 -1.62 18.75
N ILE A 47 4.57 -2.85 18.27
CA ILE A 47 5.25 -3.27 17.05
C ILE A 47 4.19 -3.66 16.01
N GLY A 48 4.47 -3.38 14.72
CA GLY A 48 3.51 -3.68 13.67
C GLY A 48 4.04 -3.33 12.29
N GLN A 49 3.20 -3.62 11.31
CA GLN A 49 3.49 -3.39 9.90
C GLN A 49 2.20 -3.18 9.12
N ASP A 50 2.28 -2.43 8.02
CA ASP A 50 1.23 -2.35 7.02
C ASP A 50 1.55 -3.36 5.92
N ILE A 51 0.57 -4.19 5.58
CA ILE A 51 0.67 -5.18 4.51
C ILE A 51 -0.23 -4.73 3.36
N TRP A 52 0.38 -4.54 2.20
CA TRP A 52 -0.31 -4.18 0.97
C TRP A 52 -0.25 -5.33 -0.02
N ASN A 53 -1.40 -5.72 -0.56
CA ASN A 53 -1.49 -6.75 -1.59
C ASN A 53 -1.89 -6.11 -2.92
N ALA A 54 -1.01 -6.22 -3.92
CA ALA A 54 -1.27 -5.84 -5.30
C ALA A 54 -1.61 -7.10 -6.10
N TYR A 55 -2.90 -7.30 -6.37
CA TYR A 55 -3.39 -8.51 -7.07
C TYR A 55 -3.25 -8.41 -8.60
N GLU A 56 -2.94 -7.23 -9.13
CA GLU A 56 -2.83 -6.95 -10.56
C GLU A 56 -1.53 -6.17 -10.86
N LEU A 57 -0.38 -6.70 -10.45
CA LEU A 57 0.89 -6.11 -10.81
C LEU A 57 1.27 -6.53 -12.24
N SER A 58 1.57 -5.57 -13.12
CA SER A 58 2.03 -5.86 -14.48
C SER A 58 3.17 -4.97 -14.92
N TRP A 59 4.00 -5.48 -15.85
CA TRP A 59 5.14 -4.79 -16.45
C TRP A 59 5.49 -5.40 -17.80
N LEU A 60 6.44 -4.82 -18.53
CA LEU A 60 6.97 -5.39 -19.75
C LEU A 60 8.36 -6.01 -19.51
N ASP A 61 8.61 -7.18 -20.09
CA ASP A 61 9.93 -7.77 -20.11
C ASP A 61 10.87 -6.99 -21.05
N LYS A 62 12.14 -7.43 -21.17
CA LYS A 62 13.13 -6.78 -22.04
C LYS A 62 12.71 -6.72 -23.51
N ALA A 63 11.94 -7.72 -23.97
CA ALA A 63 11.43 -7.80 -25.32
C ALA A 63 10.12 -7.00 -25.53
N GLY A 64 9.56 -6.41 -24.47
CA GLY A 64 8.30 -5.68 -24.50
C GLY A 64 7.06 -6.57 -24.38
N ARG A 65 7.20 -7.84 -23.94
CA ARG A 65 6.07 -8.73 -23.71
C ARG A 65 5.47 -8.46 -22.34
N PRO A 66 4.13 -8.41 -22.21
CA PRO A 66 3.47 -8.24 -20.92
C PRO A 66 3.79 -9.38 -19.94
N ARG A 67 4.04 -9.01 -18.70
CA ARG A 67 4.19 -9.91 -17.56
C ARG A 67 3.23 -9.48 -16.48
N ALA A 68 2.69 -10.44 -15.75
CA ALA A 68 1.79 -10.20 -14.63
C ALA A 68 2.21 -11.01 -13.41
N GLY A 69 1.85 -10.51 -12.24
CA GLY A 69 2.12 -11.15 -10.95
C GLY A 69 1.31 -10.50 -9.85
N LEU A 70 1.51 -11.04 -8.66
CA LEU A 70 0.97 -10.52 -7.42
C LEU A 70 2.13 -10.00 -6.60
N ALA A 71 1.93 -8.92 -5.87
CA ALA A 71 2.95 -8.42 -4.96
C ALA A 71 2.38 -8.24 -3.56
N GLU A 72 3.15 -8.68 -2.56
CA GLU A 72 2.98 -8.30 -1.18
C GLU A 72 4.06 -7.29 -0.81
N ILE A 73 3.64 -6.15 -0.27
CA ILE A 73 4.52 -5.07 0.15
C ILE A 73 4.32 -4.85 1.64
N VAL A 74 5.40 -4.93 2.41
CA VAL A 74 5.36 -4.78 3.86
C VAL A 74 6.14 -3.53 4.26
N ILE A 75 5.45 -2.59 4.90
CA ILE A 75 6.00 -1.33 5.41
C ILE A 75 5.97 -1.37 6.93
N PRO A 76 7.11 -1.21 7.63
CA PRO A 76 7.13 -1.26 9.08
C PRO A 76 6.37 -0.08 9.70
N ALA A 77 5.67 -0.30 10.80
CA ALA A 77 5.00 0.76 11.54
C ALA A 77 5.95 1.86 12.03
N THR A 78 7.25 1.57 12.12
CA THR A 78 8.30 2.52 12.47
C THR A 78 8.72 3.45 11.33
N SER A 79 8.21 3.25 10.08
CA SER A 79 8.47 4.18 8.98
C SER A 79 7.93 5.58 9.31
N GLU A 80 8.57 6.61 8.78
CA GLU A 80 8.17 8.01 9.00
C GLU A 80 6.77 8.30 8.43
N SER A 81 6.47 7.67 7.29
CA SER A 81 5.22 7.91 6.54
C SER A 81 4.56 6.59 6.11
N ILE A 82 3.27 6.67 5.85
CA ILE A 82 2.50 5.71 5.04
C ILE A 82 2.30 6.29 3.64
N ILE A 83 2.12 5.45 2.63
CA ILE A 83 1.84 5.92 1.27
C ILE A 83 0.33 6.07 1.08
N GLU A 84 -0.10 7.19 0.49
CA GLU A 84 -1.51 7.43 0.15
C GLU A 84 -1.97 6.40 -0.91
N SER A 85 -3.13 5.78 -0.69
CA SER A 85 -3.57 4.61 -1.46
C SER A 85 -3.81 4.87 -2.95
N LYS A 86 -4.37 6.03 -3.32
CA LYS A 86 -4.60 6.41 -4.72
C LYS A 86 -3.27 6.66 -5.43
N SER A 87 -2.34 7.33 -4.79
CA SER A 87 -1.01 7.58 -5.30
C SER A 87 -0.23 6.28 -5.49
N PHE A 88 -0.39 5.34 -4.56
CA PHE A 88 0.21 4.02 -4.68
C PHE A 88 -0.32 3.25 -5.90
N LYS A 89 -1.66 3.28 -6.13
CA LYS A 89 -2.24 2.69 -7.35
C LYS A 89 -1.72 3.34 -8.63
N LEU A 90 -1.55 4.66 -8.64
CA LEU A 90 -0.98 5.37 -9.79
C LEU A 90 0.47 4.97 -10.05
N TYR A 91 1.27 4.83 -8.99
CA TYR A 91 2.63 4.31 -9.08
C TYR A 91 2.65 2.89 -9.70
N LEU A 92 1.83 1.97 -9.20
CA LEU A 92 1.72 0.61 -9.77
C LEU A 92 1.29 0.65 -11.24
N ASN A 93 0.31 1.50 -11.61
CA ASN A 93 -0.12 1.68 -12.99
C ASN A 93 1.00 2.21 -13.90
N SER A 94 1.92 3.03 -13.39
CA SER A 94 3.05 3.56 -14.15
C SER A 94 4.02 2.47 -14.63
N LEU A 95 3.99 1.29 -13.99
CA LEU A 95 4.83 0.14 -14.34
C LEU A 95 4.30 -0.62 -15.56
N ASN A 96 2.98 -0.56 -15.83
CA ASN A 96 2.29 -1.41 -16.81
C ASN A 96 2.89 -1.38 -18.22
N GLN A 97 3.34 -0.21 -18.68
CA GLN A 97 3.94 -0.02 -20.00
C GLN A 97 5.48 0.13 -19.93
N THR A 98 6.07 -0.16 -18.78
CA THR A 98 7.50 0.05 -18.55
C THR A 98 8.29 -1.24 -18.79
N ARG A 99 9.34 -1.15 -19.61
CA ARG A 99 10.27 -2.26 -19.88
C ARG A 99 11.25 -2.42 -18.71
N ILE A 100 10.92 -3.26 -17.76
CA ILE A 100 11.70 -3.49 -16.54
C ILE A 100 12.61 -4.72 -16.70
N GLY A 101 12.10 -5.76 -17.37
CA GLY A 101 12.82 -7.01 -17.55
C GLY A 101 12.19 -8.14 -16.75
N ASP A 102 12.82 -8.54 -15.64
CA ASP A 102 12.34 -9.63 -14.80
C ASP A 102 11.71 -9.11 -13.49
N SER A 103 11.07 -10.03 -12.77
CA SER A 103 10.40 -9.73 -11.51
C SER A 103 11.37 -9.32 -10.40
N GLU A 104 12.62 -9.81 -10.42
CA GLU A 104 13.59 -9.45 -9.40
C GLU A 104 14.04 -7.98 -9.55
N ARG A 105 14.26 -7.52 -10.77
CA ARG A 105 14.57 -6.11 -11.03
C ARG A 105 13.40 -5.20 -10.65
N LEU A 106 12.16 -5.62 -10.96
CA LEU A 106 10.95 -4.90 -10.53
C LEU A 106 10.89 -4.83 -9.01
N ARG A 107 11.11 -5.94 -8.32
CA ARG A 107 11.13 -6.01 -6.86
C ARG A 107 12.14 -5.02 -6.26
N GLN A 108 13.35 -4.98 -6.77
CA GLN A 108 14.40 -4.07 -6.31
C GLN A 108 14.02 -2.60 -6.51
N MET A 109 13.42 -2.26 -7.66
CA MET A 109 12.89 -0.92 -7.93
C MET A 109 11.82 -0.55 -6.90
N MET A 110 10.82 -1.40 -6.71
CA MET A 110 9.74 -1.16 -5.75
C MET A 110 10.26 -1.00 -4.32
N VAL A 111 11.20 -1.84 -3.90
CA VAL A 111 11.84 -1.72 -2.57
C VAL A 111 12.52 -0.36 -2.42
N SER A 112 13.29 0.07 -3.42
CA SER A 112 13.99 1.36 -3.40
C SER A 112 13.01 2.53 -3.32
N ASP A 113 12.05 2.57 -4.24
CA ASP A 113 11.11 3.68 -4.38
C ASP A 113 10.22 3.86 -3.15
N ILE A 114 9.63 2.75 -2.68
CA ILE A 114 8.70 2.78 -1.55
C ILE A 114 9.46 3.06 -0.24
N SER A 115 10.66 2.48 -0.07
CA SER A 115 11.50 2.77 1.12
C SER A 115 11.88 4.24 1.19
N GLN A 116 12.25 4.84 0.05
CA GLN A 116 12.56 6.26 -0.03
C GLN A 116 11.33 7.12 0.29
N ALA A 117 10.17 6.77 -0.26
CA ALA A 117 8.95 7.53 -0.06
C ALA A 117 8.44 7.46 1.40
N CYS A 118 8.48 6.28 2.03
CA CYS A 118 7.95 6.12 3.40
C CYS A 118 8.96 6.39 4.52
N GLY A 119 10.25 6.55 4.20
CA GLY A 119 11.30 6.71 5.21
C GLY A 119 11.48 5.47 6.08
N GLY A 120 11.40 4.26 5.49
CA GLY A 120 11.50 3.00 6.22
C GLY A 120 12.00 1.84 5.37
N LYS A 121 12.47 0.78 6.01
CA LYS A 121 12.93 -0.43 5.30
C LYS A 121 11.75 -1.28 4.87
N VAL A 122 11.40 -1.22 3.58
CA VAL A 122 10.29 -1.96 2.98
C VAL A 122 10.78 -3.32 2.47
N THR A 123 9.90 -4.34 2.57
CA THR A 123 10.09 -5.60 1.86
C THR A 123 9.01 -5.76 0.79
N VAL A 124 9.40 -6.36 -0.33
CA VAL A 124 8.49 -6.67 -1.44
C VAL A 124 8.71 -8.12 -1.86
N ALA A 125 7.64 -8.90 -1.92
CA ALA A 125 7.62 -10.21 -2.53
C ALA A 125 6.77 -10.15 -3.81
N ILE A 126 7.28 -10.70 -4.93
CA ILE A 126 6.54 -10.79 -6.18
C ILE A 126 6.39 -12.26 -6.58
N THR A 127 5.15 -12.70 -6.73
CA THR A 127 4.81 -14.02 -7.25
C THR A 127 4.32 -13.87 -8.68
N PRO A 128 5.05 -14.36 -9.69
CA PRO A 128 4.59 -14.34 -11.07
C PRO A 128 3.25 -15.08 -11.23
N ALA A 129 2.34 -14.56 -12.06
CA ALA A 129 1.02 -15.16 -12.27
C ALA A 129 1.10 -16.61 -12.77
N THR A 130 2.18 -16.98 -13.48
CA THR A 130 2.45 -18.35 -13.94
C THR A 130 2.87 -19.31 -12.82
N ALA A 131 3.30 -18.80 -11.68
CA ALA A 131 3.73 -19.57 -10.51
C ALA A 131 2.68 -19.60 -9.39
N SER A 132 1.61 -18.82 -9.53
CA SER A 132 0.54 -18.79 -8.53
C SER A 132 -0.33 -20.04 -8.68
N HIS A 133 -0.35 -20.89 -7.65
CA HIS A 133 -1.26 -22.02 -7.55
C HIS A 133 -2.65 -21.62 -7.02
N GLY A 134 -3.01 -20.34 -7.14
CA GLY A 134 -4.18 -19.74 -6.54
C GLY A 134 -3.93 -19.29 -5.09
N PHE A 135 -4.58 -18.21 -4.70
CA PHE A 135 -4.66 -17.86 -3.28
C PHE A 135 -5.87 -18.58 -2.71
N PRO A 136 -5.71 -19.34 -1.63
CA PRO A 136 -6.87 -19.90 -0.97
C PRO A 136 -7.74 -18.77 -0.45
N ILE A 137 -9.04 -18.84 -0.70
CA ILE A 137 -10.02 -18.01 -0.02
C ILE A 137 -10.32 -18.73 1.28
N GLU A 138 -9.90 -18.14 2.38
CA GLU A 138 -10.06 -18.72 3.70
C GLU A 138 -10.92 -17.81 4.58
N TYR A 139 -11.59 -18.39 5.56
CA TYR A 139 -12.28 -17.66 6.60
C TYR A 139 -11.30 -17.34 7.72
N LEU A 140 -11.47 -16.17 8.33
CA LEU A 140 -10.71 -15.83 9.54
C LEU A 140 -11.05 -16.80 10.66
N ASN A 141 -10.02 -17.31 11.34
CA ASN A 141 -10.21 -18.10 12.54
C ASN A 141 -10.63 -17.17 13.69
N GLY A 142 -11.84 -17.36 14.19
CA GLY A 142 -12.38 -16.56 15.26
C GLY A 142 -13.87 -16.81 15.47
N GLU A 143 -14.43 -16.18 16.47
CA GLU A 143 -15.88 -16.16 16.69
C GLU A 143 -16.49 -15.07 15.81
N VAL A 144 -17.57 -15.41 15.09
CA VAL A 144 -18.32 -14.48 14.25
C VAL A 144 -19.20 -13.62 15.14
N ILE A 145 -19.01 -12.30 15.08
CA ILE A 145 -19.77 -11.33 15.89
C ILE A 145 -20.77 -10.51 15.06
N ASP A 146 -20.92 -10.81 13.76
CA ASP A 146 -21.76 -10.02 12.84
C ASP A 146 -23.25 -10.06 13.19
N GLU A 147 -23.69 -11.13 13.88
CA GLU A 147 -25.08 -11.31 14.29
C GLU A 147 -25.33 -10.94 15.77
N MET A 148 -24.39 -10.29 16.43
CA MET A 148 -24.59 -9.83 17.80
C MET A 148 -25.67 -8.75 17.85
N GLU A 149 -26.68 -8.95 18.70
CA GLU A 149 -27.68 -7.92 18.98
C GLU A 149 -27.02 -6.79 19.79
N VAL A 150 -26.70 -5.69 19.11
CA VAL A 150 -26.15 -4.48 19.73
C VAL A 150 -26.98 -3.27 19.31
N ASP A 151 -27.24 -2.38 20.26
CA ASP A 151 -27.87 -1.09 19.98
C ASP A 151 -26.77 -0.05 19.69
N ILE A 152 -26.54 0.26 18.41
CA ILE A 152 -25.53 1.20 17.97
C ILE A 152 -26.17 2.56 17.79
N ASN A 153 -26.00 3.44 18.77
CA ASN A 153 -26.55 4.80 18.76
C ASN A 153 -25.48 5.90 18.83
N TYR A 154 -24.19 5.51 18.80
CA TYR A 154 -23.05 6.42 18.88
C TYR A 154 -22.03 6.13 17.77
N TYR A 155 -21.69 7.18 16.98
CA TYR A 155 -20.72 7.13 15.90
C TYR A 155 -19.59 8.16 16.12
N GLY A 156 -19.16 8.30 17.34
CA GLY A 156 -18.05 9.17 17.72
C GLY A 156 -16.68 8.49 17.65
N PRO A 157 -15.62 9.17 18.11
CA PRO A 157 -14.32 8.54 18.28
C PRO A 157 -14.42 7.34 19.22
N PRO A 158 -13.58 6.30 19.05
CA PRO A 158 -13.52 5.18 19.98
C PRO A 158 -13.09 5.70 21.37
N GLU A 159 -13.73 5.19 22.41
CA GLU A 159 -13.42 5.49 23.81
C GLU A 159 -12.49 4.43 24.40
#